data_35565c3b713daee8b0ea86948a1713e7
#
_entry.id   35565c3b713daee8b0ea86948a1713e7
#
_cell.length_a   1.000
_cell.length_b   1.000
_cell.length_c   1.000
_cell.angle_alpha   90.00
_cell.angle_beta   90.00
_cell.angle_gamma   90.00
#
_symmetry.space_group_name_H-M   'P 1'
#
loop_
_entity.id
_entity.type
_entity.pdbx_description
1 polymer ?
#
loop_
_entity_poly.entity_id
_entity_poly.type
_entity_poly.pdbx_seq_one_letter_code
_entity_poly.pdbx_strand_id
1 'polypeptide(L)'
;MATASPARLTVLSGPSGVGKGTVVAEVRRRHPDVWVSVSVTTRRPRPGERDGEHYHFVSDAEFDRLIAADGLLEWAEYAGNRYGTPVAPLRGRLATGAPALLEIELQGARQVRARDPEAQLVFLAPPSWGALVSRLAGRGSEPPAVQERRLALAQAELDASGEFDVVVVNDDVARAADELVGLLTAPSSGLVRGSGTSE
;
A
#
# COMPACT_ATOMS: atom_id res chain seq x y z
N MET A 1 -21.42 25.06 -11.85
CA MET A 1 -21.07 24.22 -10.67
C MET A 1 -20.00 23.26 -11.14
N ALA A 2 -18.78 23.38 -10.65
CA ALA A 2 -17.73 22.42 -10.98
C ALA A 2 -18.13 21.08 -10.35
N THR A 3 -18.33 20.05 -11.17
CA THR A 3 -18.51 18.68 -10.68
C THR A 3 -17.22 18.29 -9.97
N ALA A 4 -17.28 18.09 -8.66
CA ALA A 4 -16.15 17.56 -7.92
C ALA A 4 -15.72 16.25 -8.60
N SER A 5 -14.43 16.12 -8.91
CA SER A 5 -13.89 14.84 -9.38
C SER A 5 -14.26 13.76 -8.36
N PRO A 6 -14.64 12.56 -8.81
CA PRO A 6 -14.95 11.48 -7.89
C PRO A 6 -13.75 11.23 -6.96
N ALA A 7 -14.05 10.96 -5.70
CA ALA A 7 -13.04 10.61 -4.71
C ALA A 7 -12.21 9.43 -5.21
N ARG A 8 -10.89 9.55 -5.17
CA ARG A 8 -9.99 8.56 -5.72
C ARG A 8 -9.44 7.64 -4.64
N LEU A 9 -9.50 6.34 -4.89
CA LEU A 9 -8.75 5.35 -4.14
C LEU A 9 -7.31 5.31 -4.67
N THR A 10 -6.34 5.57 -3.80
CA THR A 10 -4.91 5.43 -4.11
C THR A 10 -4.32 4.29 -3.28
N VAL A 11 -3.62 3.40 -3.94
CA VAL A 11 -2.94 2.26 -3.34
C VAL A 11 -1.44 2.48 -3.41
N LEU A 12 -0.77 2.50 -2.27
CA LEU A 12 0.68 2.48 -2.17
C LEU A 12 1.15 1.05 -1.95
N SER A 13 1.97 0.55 -2.86
CA SER A 13 2.66 -0.72 -2.71
C SER A 13 4.14 -0.58 -3.05
N GLY A 14 4.90 -1.65 -2.95
CA GLY A 14 6.33 -1.66 -3.23
C GLY A 14 7.03 -2.72 -2.41
N PRO A 15 8.33 -2.98 -2.67
CA PRO A 15 9.01 -4.12 -2.09
C PRO A 15 9.15 -4.05 -0.57
N SER A 16 9.30 -5.22 0.03
CA SER A 16 9.63 -5.32 1.45
C SER A 16 10.91 -4.53 1.73
N GLY A 17 10.90 -3.72 2.79
CA GLY A 17 12.06 -2.89 3.17
C GLY A 17 12.21 -1.56 2.42
N VAL A 18 11.35 -1.25 1.46
CA VAL A 18 11.41 0.04 0.72
C VAL A 18 11.09 1.26 1.59
N GLY A 19 10.34 1.07 2.70
CA GLY A 19 9.97 2.13 3.64
C GLY A 19 8.53 2.63 3.49
N LYS A 20 7.59 1.81 2.99
CA LYS A 20 6.16 2.16 2.87
C LYS A 20 5.61 2.78 4.16
N GLY A 21 5.70 2.05 5.28
CA GLY A 21 5.19 2.54 6.57
C GLY A 21 5.86 3.83 7.06
N THR A 22 7.15 4.05 6.72
CA THR A 22 7.85 5.30 7.06
C THR A 22 7.29 6.48 6.26
N VAL A 23 7.06 6.30 4.96
CA VAL A 23 6.46 7.33 4.09
C VAL A 23 5.02 7.61 4.54
N VAL A 24 4.22 6.58 4.84
CA VAL A 24 2.84 6.76 5.33
C VAL A 24 2.79 7.45 6.68
N ALA A 25 3.72 7.13 7.59
CA ALA A 25 3.85 7.85 8.87
C ALA A 25 4.18 9.34 8.65
N GLU A 26 5.05 9.65 7.69
CA GLU A 26 5.39 11.03 7.33
C GLU A 26 4.20 11.76 6.67
N VAL A 27 3.42 11.07 5.81
CA VAL A 27 2.15 11.60 5.29
C VAL A 27 1.20 11.97 6.42
N ARG A 28 0.96 11.06 7.38
CA ARG A 28 0.07 11.33 8.52
C ARG A 28 0.55 12.51 9.37
N ARG A 29 1.87 12.65 9.53
CA ARG A 29 2.47 13.75 10.32
C ARG A 29 2.34 15.10 9.65
N ARG A 30 2.55 15.18 8.33
CA ARG A 30 2.57 16.45 7.56
C ARG A 30 1.20 16.83 7.01
N HIS A 31 0.37 15.84 6.72
CA HIS A 31 -0.94 15.99 6.10
C HIS A 31 -2.01 15.22 6.89
N PRO A 32 -2.39 15.71 8.10
CA PRO A 32 -3.30 15.00 9.01
C PRO A 32 -4.73 14.86 8.47
N ASP A 33 -5.08 15.59 7.43
CA ASP A 33 -6.35 15.51 6.69
C ASP A 33 -6.40 14.33 5.70
N VAL A 34 -5.24 13.75 5.34
CA VAL A 34 -5.17 12.56 4.52
C VAL A 34 -5.63 11.34 5.29
N TRP A 35 -6.69 10.72 4.80
CA TRP A 35 -7.19 9.49 5.40
C TRP A 35 -6.40 8.28 4.89
N VAL A 36 -5.83 7.54 5.81
CA VAL A 36 -5.12 6.28 5.52
C VAL A 36 -5.92 5.14 6.13
N SER A 37 -6.24 4.12 5.33
CA SER A 37 -6.95 2.94 5.80
C SER A 37 -6.16 2.21 6.90
N VAL A 38 -6.89 1.67 7.88
CA VAL A 38 -6.35 0.76 8.88
C VAL A 38 -6.74 -0.66 8.50
N SER A 39 -5.72 -1.48 8.19
CA SER A 39 -5.92 -2.89 7.81
C SER A 39 -6.29 -3.75 9.02
N VAL A 40 -7.00 -4.84 8.78
CA VAL A 40 -7.18 -5.92 9.77
C VAL A 40 -6.05 -6.93 9.65
N THR A 41 -5.66 -7.57 10.75
CA THR A 41 -4.67 -8.64 10.76
C THR A 41 -4.92 -9.67 11.84
N THR A 42 -4.57 -10.93 11.57
CA THR A 42 -4.56 -12.01 12.58
C THR A 42 -3.26 -12.05 13.38
N ARG A 43 -2.27 -11.23 13.02
CA ARG A 43 -1.01 -11.10 13.75
C ARG A 43 -1.25 -10.46 15.12
N ARG A 44 -0.58 -10.96 16.14
CA ARG A 44 -0.56 -10.30 17.45
C ARG A 44 0.10 -8.92 17.38
N PRO A 45 -0.38 -7.92 18.17
CA PRO A 45 0.26 -6.61 18.25
C PRO A 45 1.71 -6.73 18.70
N ARG A 46 2.57 -5.89 18.14
CA ARG A 46 3.94 -5.70 18.60
C ARG A 46 3.97 -4.65 19.73
N PRO A 47 5.05 -4.60 20.54
CA PRO A 47 5.21 -3.52 21.52
C PRO A 47 5.06 -2.13 20.87
N GLY A 48 4.18 -1.30 21.44
CA GLY A 48 3.89 0.04 20.92
C GLY A 48 2.80 0.12 19.85
N GLU A 49 2.35 -1.00 19.29
CA GLU A 49 1.20 -0.98 18.37
C GLU A 49 -0.13 -0.90 19.14
N ARG A 50 -1.08 -0.13 18.60
CA ARG A 50 -2.41 0.09 19.17
C ARG A 50 -3.48 -0.36 18.18
N ASP A 51 -4.50 -1.04 18.72
CA ASP A 51 -5.67 -1.45 17.96
C ASP A 51 -6.42 -0.24 17.40
N GLY A 52 -6.89 -0.34 16.16
CA GLY A 52 -7.58 0.74 15.48
C GLY A 52 -6.70 1.88 14.96
N GLU A 53 -5.41 1.90 15.30
CA GLU A 53 -4.46 2.91 14.81
C GLU A 53 -3.44 2.32 13.82
N HIS A 54 -2.81 1.22 14.20
CA HIS A 54 -1.81 0.54 13.37
C HIS A 54 -2.46 -0.56 12.55
N TYR A 55 -3.28 -1.37 13.22
CA TYR A 55 -4.11 -2.43 12.65
C TYR A 55 -5.36 -2.61 13.51
N HIS A 56 -6.39 -3.24 12.94
CA HIS A 56 -7.43 -3.91 13.70
C HIS A 56 -6.95 -5.35 13.94
N PHE A 57 -6.59 -5.68 15.18
CA PHE A 57 -6.10 -7.01 15.54
C PHE A 57 -7.27 -7.94 15.83
N VAL A 58 -7.48 -8.94 14.97
CA VAL A 58 -8.63 -9.83 15.02
C VAL A 58 -8.20 -11.30 15.15
N SER A 59 -9.10 -12.16 15.60
CA SER A 59 -8.89 -13.61 15.58
C SER A 59 -9.02 -14.17 14.16
N ASP A 60 -8.50 -15.39 13.94
CA ASP A 60 -8.68 -16.10 12.68
C ASP A 60 -10.16 -16.29 12.35
N ALA A 61 -11.00 -16.65 13.34
CA ALA A 61 -12.43 -16.81 13.16
C ALA A 61 -13.14 -15.50 12.78
N GLU A 62 -12.68 -14.35 13.28
CA GLU A 62 -13.20 -13.04 12.87
C GLU A 62 -12.80 -12.71 11.45
N PHE A 63 -11.54 -12.98 11.10
CA PHE A 63 -11.05 -12.78 9.74
C PHE A 63 -11.81 -13.63 8.72
N ASP A 64 -12.11 -14.90 9.05
CA ASP A 64 -12.93 -15.78 8.23
C ASP A 64 -14.36 -15.20 8.03
N ARG A 65 -14.95 -14.63 9.09
CA ARG A 65 -16.26 -13.95 8.99
C ARG A 65 -16.21 -12.74 8.05
N LEU A 66 -15.13 -11.96 8.10
CA LEU A 66 -14.94 -10.83 7.19
C LEU A 66 -14.84 -11.28 5.73
N ILE A 67 -14.11 -12.37 5.46
CA ILE A 67 -14.03 -12.94 4.11
C ILE A 67 -15.41 -13.43 3.66
N ALA A 68 -16.10 -14.21 4.49
CA ALA A 68 -17.40 -14.77 4.15
C ALA A 68 -18.49 -13.71 3.90
N ALA A 69 -18.37 -12.55 4.55
CA ALA A 69 -19.26 -11.41 4.39
C ALA A 69 -18.87 -10.45 3.24
N ASP A 70 -17.85 -10.78 2.43
CA ASP A 70 -17.22 -9.86 1.44
C ASP A 70 -16.86 -8.49 2.06
N GLY A 71 -16.46 -8.52 3.33
CA GLY A 71 -16.13 -7.34 4.12
C GLY A 71 -14.74 -6.79 3.89
N LEU A 72 -13.90 -7.46 3.08
CA LEU A 72 -12.56 -7.05 2.73
C LEU A 72 -12.45 -6.69 1.25
N LEU A 73 -11.83 -5.55 0.94
CA LEU A 73 -11.54 -5.14 -0.43
C LEU A 73 -10.49 -6.06 -1.08
N GLU A 74 -9.48 -6.38 -0.30
CA GLU A 74 -8.41 -7.33 -0.62
C GLU A 74 -7.96 -8.03 0.66
N TRP A 75 -7.33 -9.17 0.53
CA TRP A 75 -6.62 -9.80 1.64
C TRP A 75 -5.50 -10.71 1.11
N ALA A 76 -4.48 -10.89 1.94
CA ALA A 76 -3.35 -11.74 1.63
C ALA A 76 -2.80 -12.41 2.91
N GLU A 77 -2.11 -13.52 2.72
CA GLU A 77 -1.32 -14.16 3.76
C GLU A 77 0.16 -13.77 3.60
N TYR A 78 0.76 -13.31 4.69
CA TYR A 78 2.18 -12.97 4.74
C TYR A 78 2.80 -13.44 6.05
N ALA A 79 3.88 -14.19 5.96
CA ALA A 79 4.61 -14.74 7.11
C ALA A 79 3.69 -15.46 8.13
N GLY A 80 2.74 -16.27 7.63
CA GLY A 80 1.80 -17.06 8.44
C GLY A 80 0.72 -16.26 9.16
N ASN A 81 0.52 -15.00 8.78
CA ASN A 81 -0.57 -14.16 9.27
C ASN A 81 -1.36 -13.59 8.10
N ARG A 82 -2.62 -13.28 8.34
CA ARG A 82 -3.52 -12.68 7.34
C ARG A 82 -3.63 -11.18 7.55
N TYR A 83 -3.73 -10.47 6.43
CA TYR A 83 -3.89 -9.01 6.39
C TYR A 83 -4.95 -8.69 5.36
N GLY A 84 -5.77 -7.67 5.59
CA GLY A 84 -6.78 -7.26 4.64
C GLY A 84 -7.31 -5.86 4.89
N THR A 85 -7.91 -5.25 3.87
CA THR A 85 -8.46 -3.90 3.94
C THR A 85 -9.98 -3.95 4.12
N PRO A 86 -10.53 -3.44 5.24
CA PRO A 86 -11.98 -3.39 5.46
C PRO A 86 -12.67 -2.49 4.43
N VAL A 87 -13.74 -3.01 3.80
CA VAL A 87 -14.50 -2.27 2.77
C VAL A 87 -15.33 -1.13 3.37
N ALA A 88 -15.96 -1.33 4.52
CA ALA A 88 -16.96 -0.39 5.05
C ALA A 88 -16.37 1.00 5.38
N PRO A 89 -15.24 1.14 6.11
CA PRO A 89 -14.60 2.43 6.36
C PRO A 89 -14.15 3.13 5.08
N LEU A 90 -13.60 2.36 4.13
CA LEU A 90 -13.16 2.87 2.85
C LEU A 90 -14.32 3.45 2.03
N ARG A 91 -15.42 2.70 1.87
CA ARG A 91 -16.63 3.17 1.17
C ARG A 91 -17.21 4.41 1.84
N GLY A 92 -17.24 4.43 3.18
CA GLY A 92 -17.67 5.61 3.94
C GLY A 92 -16.83 6.83 3.60
N ARG A 93 -15.51 6.69 3.55
CA ARG A 93 -14.60 7.78 3.18
C ARG A 93 -14.81 8.28 1.76
N LEU A 94 -14.81 7.38 0.79
CA LEU A 94 -14.99 7.74 -0.63
C LEU A 94 -16.36 8.38 -0.90
N ALA A 95 -17.42 7.95 -0.19
CA ALA A 95 -18.74 8.53 -0.30
C ALA A 95 -18.81 10.01 0.13
N THR A 96 -17.86 10.48 0.95
CA THR A 96 -17.76 11.91 1.29
C THR A 96 -17.11 12.76 0.20
N GLY A 97 -16.68 12.18 -0.89
CA GLY A 97 -15.92 12.88 -1.94
C GLY A 97 -14.44 13.10 -1.57
N ALA A 98 -13.95 12.46 -0.51
CA ALA A 98 -12.59 12.64 -0.05
C ALA A 98 -11.70 11.44 -0.42
N PRO A 99 -10.43 11.68 -0.81
CA PRO A 99 -9.52 10.62 -1.22
C PRO A 99 -9.17 9.68 -0.07
N ALA A 100 -8.79 8.45 -0.43
CA ALA A 100 -8.35 7.43 0.50
C ALA A 100 -7.00 6.83 0.05
N LEU A 101 -6.11 6.60 1.01
CA LEU A 101 -4.82 5.93 0.82
C LEU A 101 -4.85 4.54 1.46
N LEU A 102 -4.43 3.53 0.70
CA LEU A 102 -4.16 2.18 1.19
C LEU A 102 -2.66 1.92 1.17
N GLU A 103 -2.11 1.29 2.21
CA GLU A 103 -0.75 0.73 2.22
C GLU A 103 -0.87 -0.79 2.26
N ILE A 104 -0.55 -1.46 1.15
CA ILE A 104 -0.70 -2.91 0.98
C ILE A 104 0.44 -3.53 0.18
N GLU A 105 0.56 -4.85 0.21
CA GLU A 105 1.55 -5.59 -0.55
C GLU A 105 1.09 -5.83 -2.00
N LEU A 106 2.01 -6.25 -2.88
CA LEU A 106 1.77 -6.47 -4.31
C LEU A 106 0.53 -7.33 -4.60
N GLN A 107 0.35 -8.42 -3.84
CA GLN A 107 -0.81 -9.32 -4.02
C GLN A 107 -2.13 -8.59 -3.76
N GLY A 108 -2.20 -7.75 -2.73
CA GLY A 108 -3.36 -6.93 -2.43
C GLY A 108 -3.61 -5.88 -3.52
N ALA A 109 -2.55 -5.21 -4.01
CA ALA A 109 -2.65 -4.22 -5.09
C ALA A 109 -3.26 -4.82 -6.37
N ARG A 110 -2.88 -6.04 -6.73
CA ARG A 110 -3.48 -6.79 -7.86
C ARG A 110 -4.96 -7.10 -7.65
N GLN A 111 -5.36 -7.46 -6.41
CA GLN A 111 -6.76 -7.69 -6.08
C GLN A 111 -7.58 -6.39 -6.15
N VAL A 112 -7.02 -5.27 -5.65
CA VAL A 112 -7.67 -3.96 -5.78
C VAL A 112 -7.83 -3.58 -7.24
N ARG A 113 -6.80 -3.72 -8.08
CA ARG A 113 -6.91 -3.43 -9.52
C ARG A 113 -8.01 -4.24 -10.20
N ALA A 114 -8.18 -5.51 -9.82
CA ALA A 114 -9.22 -6.36 -10.38
C ALA A 114 -10.64 -5.96 -9.94
N ARG A 115 -10.80 -5.47 -8.70
CA ARG A 115 -12.10 -5.07 -8.13
C ARG A 115 -12.47 -3.61 -8.41
N ASP A 116 -11.48 -2.74 -8.50
CA ASP A 116 -11.61 -1.30 -8.77
C ASP A 116 -10.57 -0.85 -9.81
N PRO A 117 -10.87 -1.00 -11.10
CA PRO A 117 -9.96 -0.61 -12.18
C PRO A 117 -9.58 0.90 -12.18
N GLU A 118 -10.41 1.75 -11.55
CA GLU A 118 -10.20 3.20 -11.47
C GLU A 118 -9.28 3.59 -10.30
N ALA A 119 -8.98 2.65 -9.39
CA ALA A 119 -8.01 2.89 -8.32
C ALA A 119 -6.65 3.24 -8.89
N GLN A 120 -6.00 4.26 -8.32
CA GLN A 120 -4.63 4.61 -8.69
C GLN A 120 -3.64 3.73 -7.94
N LEU A 121 -2.84 2.98 -8.65
CA LEU A 121 -1.76 2.19 -8.07
C LEU A 121 -0.43 2.95 -8.14
N VAL A 122 0.16 3.20 -6.98
CA VAL A 122 1.45 3.88 -6.82
C VAL A 122 2.47 2.88 -6.30
N PHE A 123 3.58 2.73 -7.02
CA PHE A 123 4.69 1.88 -6.61
C PHE A 123 5.76 2.71 -5.92
N LEU A 124 6.08 2.38 -4.68
CA LEU A 124 7.20 2.98 -3.98
C LEU A 124 8.47 2.20 -4.31
N ALA A 125 9.39 2.83 -5.02
CA ALA A 125 10.67 2.25 -5.41
C ALA A 125 11.81 2.70 -4.50
N PRO A 126 12.82 1.87 -4.24
CA PRO A 126 14.07 2.31 -3.64
C PRO A 126 14.88 3.14 -4.65
N PRO A 127 15.80 4.03 -4.22
CA PRO A 127 16.65 4.77 -5.13
C PRO A 127 17.63 3.88 -5.91
N SER A 128 17.93 2.69 -5.37
CA SER A 128 18.73 1.66 -6.04
C SER A 128 18.52 0.29 -5.38
N TRP A 129 18.88 -0.77 -6.11
CA TRP A 129 18.92 -2.12 -5.54
C TRP A 129 19.83 -2.19 -4.30
N GLY A 130 21.02 -1.58 -4.36
CA GLY A 130 21.97 -1.57 -3.24
C GLY A 130 21.40 -0.90 -1.99
N ALA A 131 20.62 0.17 -2.14
CA ALA A 131 19.92 0.82 -1.03
C ALA A 131 18.88 -0.11 -0.39
N LEU A 132 18.11 -0.86 -1.21
CA LEU A 132 17.13 -1.83 -0.70
C LEU A 132 17.82 -2.98 0.05
N VAL A 133 18.88 -3.55 -0.51
CA VAL A 133 19.69 -4.61 0.13
C VAL A 133 20.20 -4.13 1.49
N SER A 134 20.77 -2.92 1.56
CA SER A 134 21.26 -2.35 2.82
C SER A 134 20.15 -2.18 3.86
N ARG A 135 18.95 -1.74 3.46
CA ARG A 135 17.78 -1.61 4.35
C ARG A 135 17.27 -2.96 4.83
N LEU A 136 17.33 -3.99 4.00
CA LEU A 136 16.94 -5.36 4.36
C LEU A 136 17.96 -6.00 5.30
N ALA A 137 19.26 -5.80 5.06
CA ALA A 137 20.35 -6.34 5.90
C ALA A 137 20.40 -5.67 7.28
N GLY A 138 20.07 -4.38 7.38
CA GLY A 138 20.16 -3.60 8.62
C GLY A 138 19.13 -3.96 9.71
N ARG A 139 18.21 -4.91 9.46
CA ARG A 139 17.18 -5.33 10.43
C ARG A 139 17.61 -6.47 11.37
N GLY A 140 18.87 -6.90 11.32
CA GLY A 140 19.42 -7.82 12.31
C GLY A 140 19.86 -9.16 11.76
N SER A 141 20.31 -10.03 12.63
CA SER A 141 20.99 -11.31 12.46
C SER A 141 20.10 -12.43 11.90
N GLU A 142 19.50 -12.24 10.73
CA GLU A 142 18.74 -13.32 10.08
C GLU A 142 19.70 -14.33 9.43
N PRO A 143 19.37 -15.64 9.44
CA PRO A 143 20.14 -16.65 8.72
C PRO A 143 20.26 -16.31 7.22
N PRO A 144 21.39 -16.63 6.56
CA PRO A 144 21.62 -16.31 5.14
C PRO A 144 20.48 -16.76 4.21
N ALA A 145 19.95 -17.97 4.43
CA ALA A 145 18.84 -18.50 3.64
C ALA A 145 17.54 -17.68 3.77
N VAL A 146 17.31 -17.00 4.90
CA VAL A 146 16.16 -16.10 5.09
C VAL A 146 16.39 -14.80 4.32
N GLN A 147 17.62 -14.27 4.38
CA GLN A 147 18.00 -13.07 3.63
C GLN A 147 17.87 -13.29 2.12
N GLU A 148 18.37 -14.42 1.60
CA GLU A 148 18.26 -14.77 0.18
C GLU A 148 16.81 -14.82 -0.29
N ARG A 149 15.91 -15.45 0.48
CA ARG A 149 14.48 -15.49 0.17
C ARG A 149 13.85 -14.10 0.15
N ARG A 150 14.23 -13.24 1.10
CA ARG A 150 13.72 -11.85 1.15
C ARG A 150 14.22 -11.02 -0.03
N LEU A 151 15.46 -11.19 -0.43
CA LEU A 151 16.02 -10.51 -1.61
C LEU A 151 15.36 -11.00 -2.89
N ALA A 152 15.15 -12.30 -3.04
CA ALA A 152 14.44 -12.85 -4.19
C ALA A 152 12.99 -12.34 -4.28
N LEU A 153 12.28 -12.26 -3.15
CA LEU A 153 10.93 -11.69 -3.09
C LEU A 153 10.95 -10.21 -3.46
N ALA A 154 11.88 -9.45 -2.90
CA ALA A 154 12.01 -8.02 -3.18
C ALA A 154 12.34 -7.73 -4.66
N GLN A 155 13.14 -8.60 -5.31
CA GLN A 155 13.40 -8.50 -6.75
C GLN A 155 12.13 -8.75 -7.56
N ALA A 156 11.38 -9.81 -7.25
CA ALA A 156 10.11 -10.10 -7.91
C ALA A 156 9.08 -8.98 -7.72
N GLU A 157 9.07 -8.34 -6.54
CA GLU A 157 8.22 -7.17 -6.29
C GLU A 157 8.67 -5.95 -7.11
N LEU A 158 9.97 -5.72 -7.28
CA LEU A 158 10.51 -4.65 -8.15
C LEU A 158 10.17 -4.87 -9.62
N ASP A 159 10.27 -6.10 -10.10
CA ASP A 159 9.96 -6.47 -11.48
C ASP A 159 8.47 -6.20 -11.82
N ALA A 160 7.61 -6.25 -10.80
CA ALA A 160 6.18 -5.93 -10.94
C ALA A 160 5.87 -4.41 -10.98
N SER A 161 6.86 -3.53 -10.90
CA SER A 161 6.65 -2.07 -10.89
C SER A 161 5.88 -1.56 -12.13
N GLY A 162 6.03 -2.23 -13.28
CA GLY A 162 5.32 -1.92 -14.52
C GLY A 162 3.79 -2.21 -14.47
N GLU A 163 3.28 -2.87 -13.43
CA GLU A 163 1.85 -3.09 -13.22
C GLU A 163 1.15 -1.85 -12.57
N PHE A 164 1.92 -0.86 -12.15
CA PHE A 164 1.46 0.32 -11.43
C PHE A 164 1.33 1.53 -12.36
N ASP A 165 0.46 2.45 -11.99
CA ASP A 165 0.21 3.66 -12.79
C ASP A 165 1.32 4.69 -12.61
N VAL A 166 1.92 4.77 -11.41
CA VAL A 166 2.98 5.74 -11.06
C VAL A 166 4.04 5.07 -10.19
N VAL A 167 5.30 5.45 -10.40
CA VAL A 167 6.42 5.06 -9.55
C VAL A 167 6.92 6.29 -8.80
N VAL A 168 6.96 6.21 -7.47
CA VAL A 168 7.55 7.21 -6.56
C VAL A 168 8.84 6.64 -5.99
N VAL A 169 9.96 7.34 -6.12
CA VAL A 169 11.25 6.90 -5.59
C VAL A 169 11.44 7.37 -4.16
N ASN A 170 11.69 6.46 -3.22
CA ASN A 170 11.96 6.79 -1.81
C ASN A 170 13.47 6.97 -1.55
N ASP A 171 14.04 8.03 -2.10
CA ASP A 171 15.37 8.52 -1.78
C ASP A 171 15.38 9.48 -0.58
N ASP A 172 14.29 10.29 -0.46
CA ASP A 172 13.97 11.15 0.68
C ASP A 172 12.52 10.94 1.10
N VAL A 173 12.30 10.66 2.37
CA VAL A 173 10.98 10.30 2.92
C VAL A 173 9.99 11.46 2.84
N ALA A 174 10.44 12.70 3.11
CA ALA A 174 9.57 13.87 3.10
C ALA A 174 9.12 14.19 1.65
N ARG A 175 10.06 14.13 0.69
CA ARG A 175 9.77 14.32 -0.72
C ARG A 175 8.81 13.24 -1.24
N ALA A 176 9.07 11.97 -0.93
CA ALA A 176 8.19 10.88 -1.34
C ALA A 176 6.77 11.00 -0.74
N ALA A 177 6.66 11.49 0.50
CA ALA A 177 5.38 11.76 1.14
C ALA A 177 4.61 12.90 0.43
N ASP A 178 5.29 14.01 0.14
CA ASP A 178 4.67 15.16 -0.57
C ASP A 178 4.25 14.78 -2.00
N GLU A 179 5.06 14.00 -2.72
CA GLU A 179 4.72 13.49 -4.05
C GLU A 179 3.50 12.58 -4.01
N LEU A 180 3.43 11.66 -3.03
CA LEU A 180 2.28 10.79 -2.83
C LEU A 180 1.00 11.58 -2.52
N VAL A 181 1.08 12.62 -1.68
CA VAL A 181 -0.07 13.49 -1.38
C VAL A 181 -0.51 14.27 -2.61
N GLY A 182 0.44 14.75 -3.42
CA GLY A 182 0.13 15.39 -4.70
C GLY A 182 -0.67 14.47 -5.63
N LEU A 183 -0.31 13.17 -5.70
CA LEU A 183 -1.03 12.17 -6.48
C LEU A 183 -2.44 11.90 -5.95
N LEU A 184 -2.61 11.88 -4.60
CA LEU A 184 -3.90 11.69 -3.94
C LEU A 184 -4.89 12.82 -4.22
N THR A 185 -4.39 14.06 -4.31
CA THR A 185 -5.20 15.27 -4.42
C THR A 185 -5.35 15.79 -5.84
N ALA A 186 -4.57 15.23 -6.78
CA ALA A 186 -4.66 15.61 -8.18
C ALA A 186 -6.05 15.29 -8.74
N PRO A 187 -6.66 16.20 -9.53
CA PRO A 187 -7.91 15.91 -10.23
C PRO A 187 -7.71 14.67 -11.11
N SER A 188 -8.75 13.84 -11.22
CA SER A 188 -8.76 12.64 -12.07
C SER A 188 -8.72 13.05 -13.56
N SER A 189 -7.62 13.60 -14.00
CA SER A 189 -7.33 13.79 -15.43
C SER A 189 -6.99 12.40 -15.95
N GLY A 190 -7.77 11.91 -16.92
CA GLY A 190 -7.59 10.58 -17.49
C GLY A 190 -6.12 10.32 -17.82
N LEU A 191 -5.50 9.41 -17.13
CA LEU A 191 -4.19 8.87 -17.50
C LEU A 191 -4.35 8.23 -18.87
N VAL A 192 -3.89 8.95 -19.90
CA VAL A 192 -3.71 8.39 -21.24
C VAL A 192 -2.71 7.25 -21.07
N ARG A 193 -3.21 6.02 -21.01
CA ARG A 193 -2.37 4.83 -21.12
C ARG A 193 -1.66 4.96 -22.47
N GLY A 194 -0.36 5.21 -22.45
CA GLY A 194 0.46 5.19 -23.65
C GLY A 194 0.32 3.80 -24.28
N SER A 195 -0.48 3.71 -25.33
CA SER A 195 -0.47 2.56 -26.22
C SER A 195 0.91 2.53 -26.88
N GLY A 196 1.80 1.70 -26.33
CA GLY A 196 3.04 1.35 -27.00
C GLY A 196 2.71 0.68 -28.33
N THR A 197 2.71 1.46 -29.40
CA THR A 197 2.78 0.96 -30.77
C THR A 197 4.16 0.38 -30.96
N SER A 198 4.21 -0.95 -31.03
CA SER A 198 5.38 -1.66 -31.58
C SER A 198 5.46 -1.34 -33.08
N GLU A 199 6.57 -0.77 -33.49
CA GLU A 199 7.15 -0.93 -34.83
C GLU A 199 8.50 -1.62 -34.70
#